data_df209e9394d68867f88a1a57a74aca40
#
_entry.id   df209e9394d68867f88a1a57a74aca40
#
_cell.length_a   1.000
_cell.length_b   1.000
_cell.length_c   1.000
_cell.angle_alpha   90.00
_cell.angle_beta   90.00
_cell.angle_gamma   90.00
#
_symmetry.space_group_name_H-M   'P 1'
#
loop_
_entity.id
_entity.type
_entity.pdbx_description
1 polymer ?
#
loop_
_entity_poly.entity_id
_entity_poly.type
_entity_poly.pdbx_seq_one_letter_code
_entity_poly.pdbx_strand_id
1 'polypeptide(L)'
;DTCLDKAWAVANGYANIDMCVPYMRERAESMSYEIIQTSPNGIVLLDNDLNILEINGKAKELLGIKEHDVKGKGVFHYFNPTDFVLAQSDNKNLYNKKVFLEKTGCYIELTIIVLKDKKGMYAVMKDITQETKSEEQLDKVRLETLATTDEVIKKQMRVAQEIASLLGETTAETKIALNKLK
;
A
#
# COMPACT_ATOMS: atom_id res chain seq x y z
N ASP A 1 -50.39 -5.41 -9.71
CA ASP A 1 -49.38 -6.49 -9.55
C ASP A 1 -48.76 -6.40 -8.20
N THR A 2 -49.16 -7.26 -7.33
CA THR A 2 -48.65 -7.36 -5.95
C THR A 2 -47.47 -8.34 -5.92
N CYS A 3 -46.63 -8.25 -4.88
CA CYS A 3 -45.57 -9.24 -4.61
C CYS A 3 -46.13 -10.66 -4.50
N LEU A 4 -47.40 -10.79 -4.06
CA LEU A 4 -48.08 -12.05 -3.91
C LEU A 4 -48.38 -12.70 -5.29
N ASP A 5 -48.88 -11.91 -6.24
CA ASP A 5 -49.19 -12.38 -7.58
C ASP A 5 -47.90 -12.86 -8.29
N LYS A 6 -46.80 -12.14 -8.03
CA LYS A 6 -45.47 -12.53 -8.58
C LYS A 6 -44.95 -13.82 -7.94
N ALA A 7 -45.07 -13.95 -6.62
CA ALA A 7 -44.68 -15.17 -5.91
C ALA A 7 -45.50 -16.39 -6.38
N TRP A 8 -46.83 -16.22 -6.61
CA TRP A 8 -47.68 -17.26 -7.14
C TRP A 8 -47.26 -17.66 -8.57
N ALA A 9 -46.97 -16.68 -9.44
CA ALA A 9 -46.49 -16.94 -10.79
C ALA A 9 -45.16 -17.71 -10.83
N VAL A 10 -44.23 -17.35 -9.92
CA VAL A 10 -42.94 -18.06 -9.76
C VAL A 10 -43.16 -19.49 -9.26
N ALA A 11 -44.01 -19.68 -8.24
CA ALA A 11 -44.30 -21.00 -7.69
C ALA A 11 -44.96 -21.95 -8.71
N ASN A 12 -45.73 -21.43 -9.66
CA ASN A 12 -46.36 -22.20 -10.71
C ASN A 12 -45.56 -22.27 -12.02
N GLY A 13 -44.31 -21.76 -12.03
CA GLY A 13 -43.43 -21.82 -13.20
C GLY A 13 -43.76 -20.85 -14.33
N TYR A 14 -44.68 -19.89 -14.11
CA TYR A 14 -45.06 -18.88 -15.11
C TYR A 14 -44.14 -17.66 -15.12
N ALA A 15 -43.28 -17.50 -14.10
CA ALA A 15 -42.32 -16.41 -14.03
C ALA A 15 -41.04 -16.87 -13.34
N ASN A 16 -39.92 -16.16 -13.64
CA ASN A 16 -38.67 -16.34 -12.90
C ASN A 16 -38.59 -15.31 -11.77
N ILE A 17 -38.03 -15.72 -10.61
CA ILE A 17 -37.79 -14.85 -9.47
C ILE A 17 -36.90 -13.65 -9.85
N ASP A 18 -35.96 -13.86 -10.77
CA ASP A 18 -35.06 -12.84 -11.31
C ASP A 18 -35.78 -11.72 -12.09
N MET A 19 -37.10 -11.87 -12.39
CA MET A 19 -37.93 -10.83 -12.95
C MET A 19 -38.56 -9.90 -11.89
N CYS A 20 -38.36 -10.18 -10.60
CA CYS A 20 -38.86 -9.36 -9.50
C CYS A 20 -37.88 -8.25 -9.17
N VAL A 21 -38.20 -7.00 -9.53
CA VAL A 21 -37.32 -5.84 -9.32
C VAL A 21 -36.92 -5.65 -7.84
N PRO A 22 -37.84 -5.71 -6.86
CA PRO A 22 -37.44 -5.63 -5.45
C PRO A 22 -36.47 -6.73 -5.03
N TYR A 23 -36.70 -7.98 -5.44
CA TYR A 23 -35.79 -9.10 -5.13
C TYR A 23 -34.41 -8.91 -5.76
N MET A 24 -34.36 -8.48 -7.03
CA MET A 24 -33.10 -8.23 -7.72
C MET A 24 -32.32 -7.08 -7.06
N ARG A 25 -33.02 -6.05 -6.62
CA ARG A 25 -32.43 -4.93 -5.90
C ARG A 25 -31.83 -5.37 -4.56
N GLU A 26 -32.59 -6.08 -3.74
CA GLU A 26 -32.14 -6.61 -2.45
C GLU A 26 -30.93 -7.54 -2.61
N ARG A 27 -30.99 -8.43 -3.61
CA ARG A 27 -29.88 -9.33 -3.95
C ARG A 27 -28.62 -8.56 -4.36
N ALA A 28 -28.76 -7.54 -5.21
CA ALA A 28 -27.65 -6.71 -5.63
C ALA A 28 -27.04 -5.91 -4.48
N GLU A 29 -27.87 -5.34 -3.61
CA GLU A 29 -27.46 -4.63 -2.39
C GLU A 29 -26.69 -5.59 -1.44
N SER A 30 -27.25 -6.79 -1.20
CA SER A 30 -26.61 -7.81 -0.36
C SER A 30 -25.26 -8.28 -0.92
N MET A 31 -25.17 -8.56 -2.21
CA MET A 31 -23.92 -8.94 -2.86
C MET A 31 -22.88 -7.82 -2.79
N SER A 32 -23.28 -6.57 -3.04
CA SER A 32 -22.38 -5.42 -2.95
C SER A 32 -21.84 -5.25 -1.53
N TYR A 33 -22.68 -5.41 -0.53
CA TYR A 33 -22.28 -5.36 0.87
C TYR A 33 -21.29 -6.49 1.22
N GLU A 34 -21.57 -7.72 0.78
CA GLU A 34 -20.70 -8.88 1.02
C GLU A 34 -19.31 -8.69 0.39
N ILE A 35 -19.25 -8.21 -0.86
CA ILE A 35 -17.99 -7.91 -1.56
C ILE A 35 -17.15 -6.89 -0.78
N ILE A 36 -17.78 -5.83 -0.26
CA ILE A 36 -17.10 -4.81 0.53
C ILE A 36 -16.58 -5.42 1.84
N GLN A 37 -17.40 -6.19 2.56
CA GLN A 37 -17.04 -6.76 3.85
C GLN A 37 -15.97 -7.85 3.76
N THR A 38 -15.94 -8.63 2.69
CA THR A 38 -14.96 -9.71 2.49
C THR A 38 -13.67 -9.25 1.78
N SER A 39 -13.60 -8.00 1.37
CA SER A 39 -12.41 -7.43 0.71
C SER A 39 -11.16 -7.54 1.61
N PRO A 40 -10.02 -8.01 1.08
CA PRO A 40 -8.76 -8.01 1.81
C PRO A 40 -8.21 -6.60 2.05
N ASN A 41 -8.70 -5.62 1.30
CA ASN A 41 -8.34 -4.22 1.48
C ASN A 41 -9.32 -3.52 2.40
N GLY A 42 -8.85 -2.52 3.15
CA GLY A 42 -9.71 -1.61 3.88
C GLY A 42 -10.51 -0.75 2.90
N ILE A 43 -11.83 -0.67 3.10
CA ILE A 43 -12.72 0.15 2.27
C ILE A 43 -13.53 1.06 3.18
N VAL A 44 -13.55 2.36 2.85
CA VAL A 44 -14.35 3.38 3.52
C VAL A 44 -15.12 4.17 2.46
N LEU A 45 -16.43 4.27 2.61
CA LEU A 45 -17.30 5.11 1.80
C LEU A 45 -17.67 6.35 2.59
N LEU A 46 -17.53 7.52 1.97
CA LEU A 46 -17.77 8.83 2.57
C LEU A 46 -18.83 9.61 1.78
N ASP A 47 -19.61 10.42 2.51
CA ASP A 47 -20.48 11.42 1.91
C ASP A 47 -19.71 12.69 1.50
N ASN A 48 -20.43 13.70 1.03
CA ASN A 48 -19.85 14.98 0.63
C ASN A 48 -19.31 15.80 1.82
N ASP A 49 -19.76 15.53 3.02
CA ASP A 49 -19.32 16.18 4.25
C ASP A 49 -18.17 15.40 4.92
N LEU A 50 -17.62 14.39 4.22
CA LEU A 50 -16.58 13.49 4.69
C LEU A 50 -16.97 12.66 5.91
N ASN A 51 -18.28 12.41 6.09
CA ASN A 51 -18.75 11.47 7.10
C ASN A 51 -18.76 10.05 6.55
N ILE A 52 -18.49 9.09 7.42
CA ILE A 52 -18.43 7.68 7.07
C ILE A 52 -19.84 7.14 6.83
N LEU A 53 -20.14 6.76 5.60
CA LEU A 53 -21.36 6.05 5.22
C LEU A 53 -21.22 4.56 5.45
N GLU A 54 -20.08 3.98 5.05
CA GLU A 54 -19.80 2.56 5.18
C GLU A 54 -18.30 2.34 5.43
N ILE A 55 -17.97 1.31 6.20
CA ILE A 55 -16.60 0.91 6.49
C ILE A 55 -16.55 -0.60 6.69
N ASN A 56 -15.60 -1.28 6.07
CA ASN A 56 -15.45 -2.72 6.25
C ASN A 56 -14.56 -3.08 7.45
N GLY A 57 -14.57 -4.36 7.80
CA GLY A 57 -13.79 -4.89 8.93
C GLY A 57 -12.29 -4.62 8.80
N LYS A 58 -11.73 -4.80 7.59
CA LYS A 58 -10.30 -4.57 7.34
C LYS A 58 -9.89 -3.11 7.53
N ALA A 59 -10.73 -2.16 7.11
CA ALA A 59 -10.48 -0.74 7.36
C ALA A 59 -10.49 -0.40 8.86
N LYS A 60 -11.42 -0.98 9.62
CA LYS A 60 -11.46 -0.81 11.08
C LYS A 60 -10.19 -1.33 11.74
N GLU A 61 -9.72 -2.51 11.32
CA GLU A 61 -8.48 -3.11 11.80
C GLU A 61 -7.28 -2.19 11.53
N LEU A 62 -7.07 -1.78 10.28
CA LEU A 62 -5.97 -0.91 9.87
C LEU A 62 -5.97 0.42 10.62
N LEU A 63 -7.13 1.03 10.81
CA LEU A 63 -7.28 2.30 11.52
C LEU A 63 -7.28 2.16 13.06
N GLY A 64 -7.24 0.94 13.57
CA GLY A 64 -7.31 0.67 15.01
C GLY A 64 -8.63 1.15 15.64
N ILE A 65 -9.73 1.03 14.89
CA ILE A 65 -11.07 1.43 15.34
C ILE A 65 -11.70 0.27 16.09
N LYS A 66 -11.94 0.47 17.39
CA LYS A 66 -12.61 -0.52 18.27
C LYS A 66 -14.11 -0.31 18.37
N GLU A 67 -14.58 0.84 17.93
CA GLU A 67 -16.00 1.20 18.02
C GLU A 67 -16.83 0.41 17.00
N HIS A 68 -18.00 -0.09 17.45
CA HIS A 68 -18.91 -0.81 16.57
C HIS A 68 -19.62 0.14 15.60
N ASP A 69 -19.99 1.32 16.06
CA ASP A 69 -20.72 2.31 15.26
C ASP A 69 -19.86 3.53 14.98
N VAL A 70 -19.42 3.62 13.73
CA VAL A 70 -18.64 4.75 13.17
C VAL A 70 -19.38 5.45 12.05
N LYS A 71 -20.57 4.95 11.66
CA LYS A 71 -21.39 5.59 10.62
C LYS A 71 -21.81 6.99 11.05
N GLY A 72 -21.75 7.93 10.13
CA GLY A 72 -22.06 9.34 10.39
C GLY A 72 -20.95 10.13 11.10
N LYS A 73 -19.87 9.49 11.54
CA LYS A 73 -18.71 10.21 12.10
C LYS A 73 -17.80 10.71 10.98
N GLY A 74 -17.23 11.88 11.16
CA GLY A 74 -16.28 12.45 10.20
C GLY A 74 -14.99 11.63 10.11
N VAL A 75 -14.49 11.46 8.90
CA VAL A 75 -13.25 10.72 8.62
C VAL A 75 -12.03 11.29 9.33
N PHE A 76 -12.04 12.59 9.65
CA PHE A 76 -10.98 13.30 10.34
C PHE A 76 -10.67 12.78 11.76
N HIS A 77 -11.55 12.02 12.37
CA HIS A 77 -11.29 11.38 13.66
C HIS A 77 -10.28 10.21 13.54
N TYR A 78 -10.11 9.69 12.34
CA TYR A 78 -9.34 8.47 12.06
C TYR A 78 -8.21 8.69 11.08
N PHE A 79 -8.35 9.70 10.21
CA PHE A 79 -7.41 10.05 9.15
C PHE A 79 -7.09 11.54 9.14
N ASN A 80 -5.91 11.89 8.63
CA ASN A 80 -5.66 13.27 8.21
C ASN A 80 -6.56 13.61 7.01
N PRO A 81 -7.48 14.59 7.13
CA PRO A 81 -8.46 14.86 6.10
C PRO A 81 -7.90 15.55 4.85
N THR A 82 -6.66 16.02 4.88
CA THR A 82 -6.06 16.85 3.82
C THR A 82 -6.19 16.22 2.44
N ASP A 83 -5.90 14.93 2.32
CA ASP A 83 -5.95 14.22 1.04
C ASP A 83 -7.39 14.07 0.51
N PHE A 84 -8.35 13.89 1.42
CA PHE A 84 -9.76 13.80 1.07
C PHE A 84 -10.32 15.15 0.63
N VAL A 85 -9.98 16.23 1.35
CA VAL A 85 -10.37 17.59 1.01
C VAL A 85 -9.79 18.02 -0.35
N LEU A 86 -8.51 17.72 -0.59
CA LEU A 86 -7.85 18.02 -1.87
C LEU A 86 -8.49 17.22 -3.03
N ALA A 87 -8.72 15.92 -2.83
CA ALA A 87 -9.37 15.10 -3.85
C ALA A 87 -10.77 15.61 -4.18
N GLN A 88 -11.52 16.06 -3.18
CA GLN A 88 -12.85 16.62 -3.34
C GLN A 88 -12.83 17.97 -4.05
N SER A 89 -11.98 18.91 -3.59
CA SER A 89 -11.91 20.27 -4.15
C SER A 89 -11.46 20.28 -5.61
N ASP A 90 -10.47 19.46 -5.93
CA ASP A 90 -9.92 19.36 -7.29
C ASP A 90 -10.73 18.43 -8.18
N ASN A 91 -11.69 17.69 -7.60
CA ASN A 91 -12.45 16.63 -8.27
C ASN A 91 -11.52 15.63 -8.97
N LYS A 92 -10.40 15.28 -8.31
CA LYS A 92 -9.39 14.39 -8.82
C LYS A 92 -9.19 13.21 -7.88
N ASN A 93 -9.03 12.04 -8.47
CA ASN A 93 -8.70 10.84 -7.71
C ASN A 93 -7.25 10.90 -7.24
N LEU A 94 -7.00 10.36 -6.06
CA LEU A 94 -5.67 10.11 -5.52
C LEU A 94 -5.37 8.61 -5.64
N TYR A 95 -4.21 8.26 -6.17
CA TYR A 95 -3.83 6.87 -6.36
C TYR A 95 -2.53 6.55 -5.62
N ASN A 96 -2.50 5.38 -4.99
CA ASN A 96 -1.29 4.71 -4.51
C ASN A 96 -0.39 5.58 -3.62
N LYS A 97 -0.99 6.42 -2.77
CA LYS A 97 -0.23 7.22 -1.80
C LYS A 97 0.18 6.35 -0.63
N LYS A 98 1.49 6.22 -0.39
CA LYS A 98 2.00 5.55 0.82
C LYS A 98 1.74 6.44 2.04
N VAL A 99 1.10 5.89 3.06
CA VAL A 99 0.76 6.58 4.32
C VAL A 99 1.15 5.66 5.49
N PHE A 100 1.81 6.24 6.48
CA PHE A 100 2.07 5.56 7.74
C PHE A 100 0.97 5.88 8.75
N LEU A 101 0.40 4.86 9.35
CA LEU A 101 -0.63 4.97 10.38
C LEU A 101 0.03 4.83 11.76
N GLU A 102 0.26 5.96 12.43
CA GLU A 102 0.95 5.99 13.74
C GLU A 102 0.25 5.13 14.79
N LYS A 103 -1.08 5.10 14.78
CA LYS A 103 -1.90 4.40 15.78
C LYS A 103 -1.73 2.87 15.74
N THR A 104 -1.55 2.30 14.55
CA THR A 104 -1.42 0.85 14.33
C THR A 104 -0.02 0.44 13.94
N GLY A 105 0.84 1.39 13.58
CA GLY A 105 2.20 1.12 13.10
C GLY A 105 2.23 0.45 11.72
N CYS A 106 1.17 0.59 10.94
CA CYS A 106 1.01 -0.01 9.62
C CYS A 106 1.34 0.99 8.51
N TYR A 107 1.98 0.51 7.46
CA TYR A 107 2.08 1.23 6.19
C TYR A 107 0.92 0.83 5.29
N ILE A 108 0.21 1.81 4.76
CA ILE A 108 -0.87 1.57 3.81
C ILE A 108 -0.62 2.28 2.49
N GLU A 109 -1.12 1.70 1.42
CA GLU A 109 -1.29 2.36 0.14
C GLU A 109 -2.73 2.85 0.03
N LEU A 110 -2.89 4.17 0.04
CA LEU A 110 -4.19 4.84 0.03
C LEU A 110 -4.56 5.26 -1.39
N THR A 111 -5.74 4.87 -1.83
CA THR A 111 -6.38 5.32 -3.06
C THR A 111 -7.72 5.96 -2.72
N ILE A 112 -7.96 7.19 -3.19
CA ILE A 112 -9.21 7.91 -3.01
C ILE A 112 -9.85 8.14 -4.36
N ILE A 113 -11.11 7.74 -4.52
CA ILE A 113 -11.88 7.88 -5.75
C ILE A 113 -13.09 8.76 -5.47
N VAL A 114 -13.20 9.85 -6.21
CA VAL A 114 -14.36 10.75 -6.17
C VAL A 114 -15.44 10.23 -7.09
N LEU A 115 -16.67 10.07 -6.57
CA LEU A 115 -17.78 9.55 -7.34
C LEU A 115 -18.33 10.63 -8.28
N LYS A 116 -18.51 10.28 -9.57
CA LYS A 116 -18.91 11.24 -10.65
C LYS A 116 -20.24 11.93 -10.37
N ASP A 117 -21.15 11.28 -9.67
CA ASP A 117 -22.47 11.82 -9.36
C ASP A 117 -22.45 12.80 -8.16
N LYS A 118 -21.28 13.22 -7.70
CA LYS A 118 -21.06 14.09 -6.54
C LYS A 118 -21.76 13.58 -5.26
N LYS A 119 -21.95 12.28 -5.15
CA LYS A 119 -22.60 11.65 -3.98
C LYS A 119 -21.61 11.21 -2.89
N GLY A 120 -20.35 11.64 -3.02
CA GLY A 120 -19.30 11.30 -2.05
C GLY A 120 -18.05 10.73 -2.71
N MET A 121 -17.28 9.99 -1.95
CA MET A 121 -16.04 9.35 -2.38
C MET A 121 -15.84 8.04 -1.63
N TYR A 122 -14.97 7.19 -2.15
CA TYR A 122 -14.52 6.04 -1.39
C TYR A 122 -13.00 5.97 -1.34
N ALA A 123 -12.50 5.45 -0.24
CA ALA A 123 -11.08 5.19 -0.04
C ALA A 123 -10.83 3.69 0.05
N VAL A 124 -9.78 3.26 -0.63
CA VAL A 124 -9.26 1.90 -0.55
C VAL A 124 -7.88 1.95 0.09
N MET A 125 -7.66 1.11 1.08
CA MET A 125 -6.42 1.00 1.85
C MET A 125 -5.87 -0.41 1.70
N LYS A 126 -4.74 -0.54 1.04
CA LYS A 126 -3.99 -1.79 0.98
C LYS A 126 -2.91 -1.76 2.06
N ASP A 127 -2.84 -2.81 2.87
CA ASP A 127 -1.73 -3.01 3.81
C ASP A 127 -0.46 -3.37 3.03
N ILE A 128 0.56 -2.53 3.15
CA ILE A 128 1.87 -2.72 2.51
C ILE A 128 3.00 -2.78 3.56
N THR A 129 2.65 -3.08 4.81
CA THR A 129 3.60 -3.08 5.93
C THR A 129 4.73 -4.08 5.71
N GLN A 130 4.40 -5.28 5.24
CA GLN A 130 5.38 -6.32 4.97
C GLN A 130 6.28 -5.96 3.79
N GLU A 131 5.69 -5.46 2.71
CA GLU A 131 6.41 -5.03 1.52
C GLU A 131 7.42 -3.91 1.87
N THR A 132 6.95 -2.89 2.60
CA THR A 132 7.80 -1.75 2.99
C THR A 132 8.94 -2.19 3.91
N LYS A 133 8.68 -3.03 4.91
CA LYS A 133 9.74 -3.57 5.78
C LYS A 133 10.75 -4.41 5.03
N SER A 134 10.31 -5.19 4.05
CA SER A 134 11.20 -5.99 3.21
C SER A 134 12.07 -5.11 2.31
N GLU A 135 11.51 -4.05 1.74
CA GLU A 135 12.25 -3.03 0.96
C GLU A 135 13.34 -2.38 1.84
N GLU A 136 12.98 -1.92 3.05
CA GLU A 136 13.91 -1.30 3.99
C GLU A 136 15.06 -2.25 4.39
N GLN A 137 14.74 -3.52 4.63
CA GLN A 137 15.75 -4.54 4.94
C GLN A 137 16.71 -4.78 3.78
N LEU A 138 16.18 -4.89 2.55
CA LEU A 138 17.00 -5.05 1.34
C LEU A 138 17.93 -3.87 1.13
N ASP A 139 17.44 -2.64 1.30
CA ASP A 139 18.24 -1.45 1.16
C ASP A 139 19.34 -1.37 2.22
N LYS A 140 19.04 -1.77 3.46
CA LYS A 140 20.04 -1.87 4.53
C LYS A 140 21.15 -2.86 4.17
N VAL A 141 20.80 -4.07 3.72
CA VAL A 141 21.78 -5.09 3.29
C VAL A 141 22.62 -4.59 2.11
N ARG A 142 22.01 -3.89 1.14
CA ARG A 142 22.74 -3.29 0.02
C ARG A 142 23.77 -2.27 0.49
N LEU A 143 23.39 -1.38 1.40
CA LEU A 143 24.31 -0.37 1.95
C LEU A 143 25.46 -1.01 2.73
N GLU A 144 25.18 -2.00 3.56
CA GLU A 144 26.20 -2.76 4.29
C GLU A 144 27.17 -3.49 3.34
N THR A 145 26.62 -4.11 2.28
CA THR A 145 27.43 -4.79 1.27
C THR A 145 28.34 -3.82 0.52
N LEU A 146 27.85 -2.66 0.14
CA LEU A 146 28.65 -1.62 -0.52
C LEU A 146 29.78 -1.13 0.39
N ALA A 147 29.49 -0.84 1.66
CA ALA A 147 30.47 -0.40 2.63
C ALA A 147 31.59 -1.47 2.82
N THR A 148 31.21 -2.74 2.97
CA THR A 148 32.16 -3.86 3.10
C THR A 148 33.01 -4.03 1.84
N THR A 149 32.42 -3.89 0.66
CA THR A 149 33.12 -3.98 -0.62
C THR A 149 34.16 -2.87 -0.74
N ASP A 150 33.82 -1.64 -0.38
CA ASP A 150 34.75 -0.51 -0.38
C ASP A 150 35.95 -0.72 0.56
N GLU A 151 35.71 -1.29 1.74
CA GLU A 151 36.80 -1.64 2.66
C GLU A 151 37.75 -2.69 2.06
N VAL A 152 37.19 -3.74 1.45
CA VAL A 152 37.98 -4.79 0.79
C VAL A 152 38.82 -4.22 -0.35
N ILE A 153 38.23 -3.37 -1.21
CA ILE A 153 38.94 -2.71 -2.29
C ILE A 153 40.08 -1.84 -1.76
N LYS A 154 39.82 -1.02 -0.74
CA LYS A 154 40.85 -0.18 -0.11
C LYS A 154 42.02 -0.99 0.45
N LYS A 155 41.68 -2.13 1.11
CA LYS A 155 42.71 -3.04 1.63
C LYS A 155 43.51 -3.67 0.53
N GLN A 156 42.89 -4.13 -0.55
CA GLN A 156 43.60 -4.71 -1.70
C GLN A 156 44.48 -3.68 -2.40
N MET A 157 44.00 -2.43 -2.56
CA MET A 157 44.82 -1.35 -3.15
C MET A 157 46.05 -1.05 -2.29
N ARG A 158 45.92 -1.05 -0.97
CA ARG A 158 47.04 -0.86 -0.04
C ARG A 158 48.10 -1.96 -0.23
N VAL A 159 47.65 -3.23 -0.22
CA VAL A 159 48.55 -4.39 -0.42
C VAL A 159 49.23 -4.32 -1.80
N ALA A 160 48.48 -3.97 -2.83
CA ALA A 160 49.06 -3.82 -4.17
C ALA A 160 50.13 -2.71 -4.24
N GLN A 161 49.92 -1.59 -3.53
CA GLN A 161 50.91 -0.49 -3.43
C GLN A 161 52.15 -0.92 -2.65
N GLU A 162 52.00 -1.69 -1.57
CA GLU A 162 53.13 -2.23 -0.79
C GLU A 162 53.94 -3.20 -1.64
N ILE A 163 53.31 -4.10 -2.38
CA ILE A 163 54.00 -5.02 -3.32
C ILE A 163 54.75 -4.22 -4.41
N ALA A 164 54.11 -3.23 -5.02
CA ALA A 164 54.75 -2.41 -6.05
C ALA A 164 55.96 -1.64 -5.50
N SER A 165 55.88 -1.13 -4.26
CA SER A 165 56.99 -0.46 -3.58
C SER A 165 58.17 -1.41 -3.36
N LEU A 166 57.92 -2.62 -2.82
CA LEU A 166 58.97 -3.64 -2.60
C LEU A 166 59.62 -4.09 -3.90
N LEU A 167 58.83 -4.29 -4.98
CA LEU A 167 59.37 -4.66 -6.27
C LEU A 167 60.25 -3.53 -6.88
N GLY A 168 59.84 -2.26 -6.69
CA GLY A 168 60.61 -1.11 -7.10
C GLY A 168 61.95 -1.03 -6.36
N GLU A 169 61.98 -1.26 -5.08
CA GLU A 169 63.19 -1.24 -4.23
C GLU A 169 64.16 -2.38 -4.61
N THR A 170 63.66 -3.60 -4.75
CA THR A 170 64.50 -4.75 -5.17
C THR A 170 65.05 -4.58 -6.59
N THR A 171 64.29 -3.97 -7.48
CA THR A 171 64.76 -3.67 -8.86
C THR A 171 65.83 -2.60 -8.86
N ALA A 172 65.76 -1.58 -8.01
CA ALA A 172 66.78 -0.57 -7.84
C ALA A 172 68.07 -1.14 -7.25
N GLU A 173 67.97 -1.98 -6.22
CA GLU A 173 69.10 -2.67 -5.62
C GLU A 173 69.82 -3.59 -6.60
N THR A 174 69.07 -4.36 -7.39
CA THR A 174 69.62 -5.23 -8.45
C THR A 174 70.35 -4.43 -9.51
N LYS A 175 69.81 -3.27 -9.91
CA LYS A 175 70.44 -2.36 -10.89
C LYS A 175 71.74 -1.76 -10.34
N ILE A 176 71.78 -1.42 -9.04
CA ILE A 176 72.97 -0.92 -8.38
C ILE A 176 74.08 -2.00 -8.32
N ALA A 177 73.67 -3.25 -7.94
CA ALA A 177 74.60 -4.38 -7.90
C ALA A 177 75.23 -4.70 -9.27
N LEU A 178 74.38 -4.71 -10.33
CA LEU A 178 74.89 -4.91 -11.72
C LEU A 178 75.80 -3.83 -12.18
N ASN A 179 75.60 -2.59 -11.79
CA ASN A 179 76.48 -1.48 -12.14
C ASN A 179 77.84 -1.51 -11.39
N LYS A 180 77.93 -2.19 -10.25
CA LYS A 180 79.23 -2.40 -9.53
C LYS A 180 80.07 -3.53 -10.09
N LEU A 181 79.49 -4.38 -10.94
CA LEU A 181 80.21 -5.51 -11.58
C LEU A 181 80.75 -5.15 -12.98
N LYS A 182 80.56 -3.93 -13.47
CA LYS A 182 81.13 -3.35 -14.63
C LYS A 182 82.32 -2.47 -14.23
#